data_1f8ae58c4bb83f38a2141114454315a1
#
_entry.id   1f8ae58c4bb83f38a2141114454315a1
#
_cell.length_a   1.000
_cell.length_b   1.000
_cell.length_c   1.000
_cell.angle_alpha   90.00
_cell.angle_beta   90.00
_cell.angle_gamma   90.00
#
_symmetry.space_group_name_H-M   'P 1'
#
loop_
_entity.id
_entity.type
_entity.pdbx_description
1 polymer ?
#
loop_
_entity_poly.entity_id
_entity_poly.type
_entity_poly.pdbx_seq_one_letter_code
_entity_poly.pdbx_strand_id
1 'polypeptide(L)'
;MAEATPAGSGGAPVPLEPAADGNLRIRGGVGGVRFQFEELMAGAAELEGLADELSAVERGLRRIWGELCPYQYDPPPTGTAALTAVGESCQSLRAVREQLQYLSSQVRASHRDYEVAESRAAAGIRPPEDGWMFLPSLFVDLTTDNFLSRDAAEAAALSVSLGLLMQMAPVDFVRFLAAEVAAGRDITAVGPLVRRIMELYLPWLKPRPVTAVEELSRDVDVDTSPAGLLARLRELDADGHGKIEVVQVENEGRKAFIVIVPGTQPAEPPGGANPFDQAGIAEALGYGSEQVNAAVLSALQQAGAAKGDEVVAVGYSQGGAHVMNLSQDKAFLAEFELKYVLTAGSPVGGITAEPGITSLHLEHRQDWVPGSDGLPNPDTRDRVTVTLTNRVSTPPGGDPGLGPGHKLGGYEAGAKAVAASEDPSLVANTAVLAGVLGAGGAGTATRFAMNREPQATPVRQQDRPPAAPVRYVGR
;
A
#
# COMPACT_ATOMS: atom_id res chain seq x y z
N MET A 1 -1.34 -30.80 25.78
CA MET A 1 -0.72 -30.04 24.70
C MET A 1 -1.87 -29.46 23.90
N ALA A 2 -2.09 -28.16 23.98
CA ALA A 2 -3.09 -27.48 23.17
C ALA A 2 -2.46 -27.26 21.79
N GLU A 3 -3.04 -27.88 20.76
CA GLU A 3 -2.68 -27.56 19.36
C GLU A 3 -2.97 -26.08 19.14
N ALA A 4 -1.93 -25.33 18.76
CA ALA A 4 -2.06 -23.94 18.38
C ALA A 4 -2.80 -23.87 17.05
N THR A 5 -4.05 -23.44 17.09
CA THR A 5 -4.84 -23.19 15.89
C THR A 5 -4.23 -22.04 15.10
N PRO A 6 -4.17 -22.11 13.75
CA PRO A 6 -3.52 -21.10 12.91
C PRO A 6 -4.07 -19.69 13.18
N ALA A 7 -3.17 -18.76 13.43
CA ALA A 7 -3.54 -17.36 13.58
C ALA A 7 -4.03 -16.83 12.23
N GLY A 8 -5.34 -16.72 12.06
CA GLY A 8 -5.83 -15.81 11.05
C GLY A 8 -6.98 -16.25 10.16
N SER A 9 -7.14 -17.47 9.74
CA SER A 9 -8.07 -17.75 8.65
C SER A 9 -9.21 -18.72 8.94
N GLY A 10 -9.04 -19.70 9.75
CA GLY A 10 -9.95 -20.87 9.84
C GLY A 10 -11.06 -20.82 10.91
N GLY A 11 -11.36 -19.68 11.51
CA GLY A 11 -12.41 -19.59 12.51
C GLY A 11 -13.82 -19.68 11.92
N ALA A 12 -14.76 -20.32 12.65
CA ALA A 12 -16.17 -20.27 12.31
C ALA A 12 -16.61 -18.81 12.04
N PRO A 13 -17.51 -18.57 11.08
CA PRO A 13 -17.95 -17.20 10.77
C PRO A 13 -18.47 -16.52 12.03
N VAL A 14 -17.85 -15.39 12.34
CA VAL A 14 -18.29 -14.53 13.46
C VAL A 14 -19.68 -14.00 13.09
N PRO A 15 -20.69 -14.06 13.97
CA PRO A 15 -21.93 -13.37 13.74
C PRO A 15 -21.65 -11.87 13.62
N LEU A 16 -21.74 -11.36 12.41
CA LEU A 16 -21.53 -9.95 12.10
C LEU A 16 -22.88 -9.25 12.08
N GLU A 17 -22.97 -8.09 12.72
CA GLU A 17 -23.96 -7.13 12.26
C GLU A 17 -23.64 -6.83 10.78
N PRO A 18 -24.60 -6.94 9.86
CA PRO A 18 -24.33 -6.64 8.46
C PRO A 18 -23.81 -5.21 8.37
N ALA A 19 -22.69 -5.02 7.66
CA ALA A 19 -22.22 -3.71 7.31
C ALA A 19 -23.31 -3.09 6.42
N ALA A 20 -24.01 -2.07 6.94
CA ALA A 20 -24.89 -1.22 6.18
C ALA A 20 -24.12 0.03 5.75
N ASP A 21 -24.60 0.79 4.76
CA ASP A 21 -23.94 2.01 4.27
C ASP A 21 -23.50 2.97 5.39
N GLY A 22 -24.29 3.07 6.47
CA GLY A 22 -23.95 3.88 7.65
C GLY A 22 -22.74 3.38 8.46
N ASN A 23 -22.20 2.19 8.17
CA ASN A 23 -21.05 1.60 8.83
C ASN A 23 -19.77 1.68 7.99
N LEU A 24 -19.78 2.37 6.85
CA LEU A 24 -18.63 2.60 5.99
C LEU A 24 -18.08 4.01 6.22
N ARG A 25 -16.80 4.11 6.55
CA ARG A 25 -16.05 5.36 6.52
C ARG A 25 -15.11 5.31 5.32
N ILE A 26 -15.40 6.13 4.32
CA ILE A 26 -14.69 6.16 3.04
C ILE A 26 -13.69 7.31 3.06
N ARG A 27 -12.45 7.06 2.60
CA ARG A 27 -11.39 8.05 2.41
C ARG A 27 -10.76 7.85 1.05
N GLY A 28 -10.25 8.93 0.45
CA GLY A 28 -9.71 8.93 -0.91
C GLY A 28 -10.78 8.85 -1.98
N GLY A 29 -10.39 8.57 -3.21
CA GLY A 29 -11.26 8.52 -4.37
C GLY A 29 -11.71 9.91 -4.85
N VAL A 30 -12.66 9.93 -5.76
CA VAL A 30 -13.14 11.17 -6.42
C VAL A 30 -13.88 12.13 -5.49
N GLY A 31 -14.35 11.67 -4.33
CA GLY A 31 -15.01 12.48 -3.29
C GLY A 31 -14.12 12.91 -2.15
N GLY A 32 -12.85 12.48 -2.11
CA GLY A 32 -11.94 12.73 -1.00
C GLY A 32 -11.44 14.17 -0.94
N VAL A 33 -11.42 14.77 0.27
CA VAL A 33 -10.93 16.16 0.47
C VAL A 33 -9.48 16.30 0.05
N ARG A 34 -8.64 15.31 0.29
CA ARG A 34 -7.21 15.33 -0.07
C ARG A 34 -7.01 15.32 -1.58
N PHE A 35 -7.82 14.58 -2.31
CA PHE A 35 -7.83 14.61 -3.77
C PHE A 35 -8.13 16.01 -4.31
N GLN A 36 -9.13 16.69 -3.72
CA GLN A 36 -9.44 18.07 -4.10
C GLN A 36 -8.23 19.01 -3.89
N PHE A 37 -7.44 18.78 -2.84
CA PHE A 37 -6.21 19.56 -2.61
C PHE A 37 -5.09 19.19 -3.58
N GLU A 38 -4.92 17.95 -3.97
CA GLU A 38 -3.94 17.54 -4.98
C GLU A 38 -4.29 18.14 -6.36
N GLU A 39 -5.57 18.10 -6.77
CA GLU A 39 -6.03 18.77 -8.00
C GLU A 39 -5.84 20.29 -7.91
N LEU A 40 -6.17 20.90 -6.76
CA LEU A 40 -5.96 22.32 -6.56
C LEU A 40 -4.49 22.70 -6.60
N MET A 41 -3.59 21.88 -6.06
CA MET A 41 -2.15 22.10 -6.12
C MET A 41 -1.60 21.93 -7.54
N ALA A 42 -2.10 20.95 -8.30
CA ALA A 42 -1.79 20.79 -9.72
C ALA A 42 -2.27 22.01 -10.53
N GLY A 43 -3.51 22.44 -10.29
CA GLY A 43 -4.06 23.67 -10.88
C GLY A 43 -3.26 24.92 -10.50
N ALA A 44 -2.79 25.02 -9.25
CA ALA A 44 -1.92 26.12 -8.84
C ALA A 44 -0.58 26.13 -9.61
N ALA A 45 0.00 24.97 -9.88
CA ALA A 45 1.21 24.83 -10.68
C ALA A 45 0.97 25.22 -12.16
N GLU A 46 -0.17 24.85 -12.72
CA GLU A 46 -0.56 25.27 -14.06
C GLU A 46 -0.74 26.80 -14.16
N LEU A 47 -1.37 27.43 -13.16
CA LEU A 47 -1.51 28.88 -13.10
C LEU A 47 -0.13 29.59 -13.05
N GLU A 48 0.85 29.04 -12.34
CA GLU A 48 2.23 29.55 -12.35
C GLU A 48 2.88 29.40 -13.73
N GLY A 49 2.71 28.23 -14.38
CA GLY A 49 3.20 28.00 -15.74
C GLY A 49 2.64 29.02 -16.74
N LEU A 50 1.33 29.27 -16.68
CA LEU A 50 0.68 30.29 -17.51
C LEU A 50 1.20 31.70 -17.20
N ALA A 51 1.44 32.02 -15.93
CA ALA A 51 2.01 33.32 -15.54
C ALA A 51 3.43 33.51 -16.10
N ASP A 52 4.23 32.44 -16.17
CA ASP A 52 5.57 32.46 -16.76
C ASP A 52 5.52 32.62 -18.29
N GLU A 53 4.57 31.97 -18.96
CA GLU A 53 4.33 32.18 -20.39
C GLU A 53 3.92 33.62 -20.69
N LEU A 54 3.01 34.19 -19.91
CA LEU A 54 2.62 35.60 -20.05
C LEU A 54 3.81 36.56 -19.81
N SER A 55 4.73 36.20 -18.92
CA SER A 55 5.98 36.95 -18.73
C SER A 55 6.87 36.95 -19.99
N ALA A 56 6.88 35.87 -20.75
CA ALA A 56 7.60 35.82 -22.04
C ALA A 56 6.93 36.71 -23.07
N VAL A 57 5.59 36.71 -23.17
CA VAL A 57 4.83 37.60 -24.05
C VAL A 57 5.03 39.07 -23.67
N GLU A 58 5.01 39.39 -22.36
CA GLU A 58 5.26 40.75 -21.86
C GLU A 58 6.65 41.26 -22.28
N ARG A 59 7.68 40.42 -22.22
CA ARG A 59 9.03 40.78 -22.71
C ARG A 59 9.01 41.07 -24.21
N GLY A 60 8.27 40.30 -25.01
CA GLY A 60 8.09 40.55 -26.44
C GLY A 60 7.43 41.91 -26.73
N LEU A 61 6.34 42.22 -26.02
CA LEU A 61 5.63 43.50 -26.15
C LEU A 61 6.49 44.70 -25.72
N ARG A 62 7.28 44.56 -24.64
CA ARG A 62 8.22 45.61 -24.24
C ARG A 62 9.30 45.90 -25.28
N ARG A 63 9.76 44.87 -26.00
CA ARG A 63 10.70 45.07 -27.13
C ARG A 63 10.01 45.83 -28.26
N ILE A 64 8.79 45.47 -28.64
CA ILE A 64 8.01 46.18 -29.66
C ILE A 64 7.77 47.64 -29.23
N TRP A 65 7.39 47.84 -27.96
CA TRP A 65 7.28 49.19 -27.39
C TRP A 65 8.56 49.99 -27.58
N GLY A 66 9.70 49.42 -27.23
CA GLY A 66 11.02 50.07 -27.39
C GLY A 66 11.34 50.41 -28.85
N GLU A 67 10.94 49.62 -29.80
CA GLU A 67 11.09 49.87 -31.23
C GLU A 67 10.17 50.99 -31.73
N LEU A 68 8.99 51.14 -31.10
CA LEU A 68 8.00 52.18 -31.43
C LEU A 68 8.28 53.52 -30.69
N CYS A 69 8.96 53.54 -29.55
CA CYS A 69 9.26 54.70 -28.76
C CYS A 69 9.92 55.86 -29.52
N PRO A 70 10.86 55.67 -30.46
CA PRO A 70 11.46 56.78 -31.22
C PRO A 70 10.46 57.60 -32.03
N TYR A 71 9.32 57.02 -32.37
CA TYR A 71 8.27 57.64 -33.19
C TYR A 71 7.19 58.37 -32.35
N GLN A 72 7.32 58.41 -31.01
CA GLN A 72 6.31 59.02 -30.12
C GLN A 72 6.19 60.53 -30.28
N TYR A 73 7.24 61.24 -30.77
CA TYR A 73 7.28 62.69 -30.90
C TYR A 73 6.81 63.22 -32.25
N ASP A 74 6.84 62.38 -33.27
CA ASP A 74 6.30 62.67 -34.60
C ASP A 74 5.70 61.43 -35.24
N PRO A 75 4.65 60.88 -34.61
CA PRO A 75 4.08 59.63 -35.07
C PRO A 75 3.21 59.83 -36.32
N PRO A 76 3.32 58.96 -37.33
CA PRO A 76 2.28 58.88 -38.33
C PRO A 76 0.92 58.59 -37.68
N PRO A 77 -0.22 58.95 -38.30
CA PRO A 77 -1.56 58.80 -37.66
C PRO A 77 -1.84 57.41 -37.07
N THR A 78 -1.28 56.36 -37.66
CA THR A 78 -1.38 54.95 -37.19
C THR A 78 -0.39 54.65 -36.06
N GLY A 79 0.69 55.39 -35.89
CA GLY A 79 1.74 55.16 -34.90
C GLY A 79 1.29 55.44 -33.45
N THR A 80 0.51 56.50 -33.26
CA THR A 80 -0.08 56.79 -31.96
C THR A 80 -1.03 55.67 -31.50
N ALA A 81 -1.89 55.17 -32.39
CA ALA A 81 -2.79 54.08 -32.07
C ALA A 81 -2.01 52.80 -31.77
N ALA A 82 -0.93 52.50 -32.47
CA ALA A 82 -0.09 51.32 -32.22
C ALA A 82 0.63 51.44 -30.83
N LEU A 83 1.18 52.59 -30.48
CA LEU A 83 1.80 52.82 -29.17
C LEU A 83 0.78 52.65 -28.02
N THR A 84 -0.43 53.21 -28.19
CA THR A 84 -1.49 53.05 -27.21
C THR A 84 -1.89 51.60 -27.03
N ALA A 85 -2.14 50.88 -28.12
CA ALA A 85 -2.54 49.48 -28.11
C ALA A 85 -1.48 48.56 -27.45
N VAL A 86 -0.20 48.77 -27.74
CA VAL A 86 0.90 48.02 -27.09
C VAL A 86 1.00 48.33 -25.62
N GLY A 87 0.81 49.61 -25.23
CA GLY A 87 0.79 50.05 -23.82
C GLY A 87 -0.34 49.42 -23.01
N GLU A 88 -1.57 49.44 -23.57
CA GLU A 88 -2.75 48.82 -22.97
C GLU A 88 -2.58 47.30 -22.86
N SER A 89 -2.03 46.66 -23.91
CA SER A 89 -1.74 45.22 -23.92
C SER A 89 -0.74 44.85 -22.84
N CYS A 90 0.32 45.62 -22.62
CA CYS A 90 1.30 45.42 -21.55
C CYS A 90 0.66 45.51 -20.17
N GLN A 91 -0.25 46.48 -19.98
CA GLN A 91 -0.97 46.64 -18.69
C GLN A 91 -1.91 45.48 -18.43
N SER A 92 -2.69 45.09 -19.44
CA SER A 92 -3.63 43.98 -19.33
C SER A 92 -2.93 42.65 -19.04
N LEU A 93 -1.83 42.36 -19.74
CA LEU A 93 -1.02 41.17 -19.50
C LEU A 93 -0.43 41.14 -18.07
N ARG A 94 0.05 42.27 -17.60
CA ARG A 94 0.57 42.37 -16.23
C ARG A 94 -0.52 42.10 -15.19
N ALA A 95 -1.70 42.70 -15.35
CA ALA A 95 -2.81 42.50 -14.45
C ALA A 95 -3.27 41.02 -14.41
N VAL A 96 -3.37 40.36 -15.57
CA VAL A 96 -3.72 38.95 -15.65
C VAL A 96 -2.65 38.07 -14.97
N ARG A 97 -1.37 38.32 -15.27
CA ARG A 97 -0.26 37.59 -14.64
C ARG A 97 -0.28 37.70 -13.11
N GLU A 98 -0.43 38.91 -12.58
CA GLU A 98 -0.49 39.18 -11.14
C GLU A 98 -1.69 38.44 -10.50
N GLN A 99 -2.83 38.40 -11.22
CA GLN A 99 -4.01 37.68 -10.78
C GLN A 99 -3.81 36.17 -10.73
N LEU A 100 -3.14 35.56 -11.74
CA LEU A 100 -2.79 34.14 -11.76
C LEU A 100 -1.84 33.78 -10.62
N GLN A 101 -0.80 34.59 -10.40
CA GLN A 101 0.14 34.41 -9.29
C GLN A 101 -0.54 34.54 -7.92
N TYR A 102 -1.46 35.49 -7.79
CA TYR A 102 -2.25 35.65 -6.56
C TYR A 102 -3.11 34.41 -6.30
N LEU A 103 -3.86 33.92 -7.28
CA LEU A 103 -4.69 32.72 -7.15
C LEU A 103 -3.85 31.48 -6.78
N SER A 104 -2.73 31.25 -7.47
CA SER A 104 -1.83 30.15 -7.11
C SER A 104 -1.34 30.26 -5.65
N SER A 105 -0.96 31.44 -5.23
CA SER A 105 -0.50 31.67 -3.86
C SER A 105 -1.59 31.41 -2.81
N GLN A 106 -2.84 31.77 -3.08
CA GLN A 106 -3.99 31.53 -2.19
C GLN A 106 -4.29 30.02 -2.07
N VAL A 107 -4.26 29.28 -3.16
CA VAL A 107 -4.45 27.81 -3.15
C VAL A 107 -3.38 27.15 -2.28
N ARG A 108 -2.11 27.53 -2.48
CA ARG A 108 -1.00 26.98 -1.69
C ARG A 108 -1.07 27.36 -0.20
N ALA A 109 -1.57 28.57 0.11
CA ALA A 109 -1.79 28.98 1.50
C ALA A 109 -2.89 28.15 2.16
N SER A 110 -4.03 27.98 1.49
CA SER A 110 -5.14 27.15 1.99
C SER A 110 -4.72 25.70 2.24
N HIS A 111 -3.89 25.12 1.36
CA HIS A 111 -3.35 23.77 1.56
C HIS A 111 -2.47 23.71 2.82
N ARG A 112 -1.55 24.65 3.02
CA ARG A 112 -0.70 24.70 4.23
C ARG A 112 -1.52 24.86 5.51
N ASP A 113 -2.55 25.70 5.49
CA ASP A 113 -3.43 25.92 6.65
C ASP A 113 -4.20 24.63 7.00
N TYR A 114 -4.62 23.86 5.98
CA TYR A 114 -5.23 22.55 6.17
C TYR A 114 -4.24 21.56 6.78
N GLU A 115 -3.01 21.43 6.25
CA GLU A 115 -1.98 20.53 6.80
C GLU A 115 -1.63 20.86 8.25
N VAL A 116 -1.58 22.15 8.59
CA VAL A 116 -1.36 22.60 9.98
C VAL A 116 -2.55 22.23 10.87
N ALA A 117 -3.77 22.36 10.38
CA ALA A 117 -4.97 21.97 11.12
C ALA A 117 -5.03 20.45 11.35
N GLU A 118 -4.73 19.65 10.33
CA GLU A 118 -4.62 18.18 10.42
C GLU A 118 -3.53 17.76 11.41
N SER A 119 -2.35 18.37 11.32
CA SER A 119 -1.23 18.08 12.24
C SER A 119 -1.59 18.44 13.69
N ARG A 120 -2.34 19.53 13.92
CA ARG A 120 -2.83 19.90 15.25
C ARG A 120 -3.91 18.94 15.75
N ALA A 121 -4.82 18.49 14.87
CA ALA A 121 -5.82 17.49 15.20
C ALA A 121 -5.16 16.14 15.55
N ALA A 122 -4.16 15.72 14.82
CA ALA A 122 -3.37 14.53 15.11
C ALA A 122 -2.56 14.68 16.42
N ALA A 123 -1.98 15.84 16.67
CA ALA A 123 -1.26 16.15 17.93
C ALA A 123 -2.18 16.30 19.14
N GLY A 124 -3.47 16.61 18.92
CA GLY A 124 -4.50 16.67 19.99
C GLY A 124 -4.89 15.27 20.51
N ILE A 125 -4.60 14.20 19.78
CA ILE A 125 -4.66 12.81 20.23
C ILE A 125 -3.32 12.51 20.93
N ARG A 126 -3.07 13.15 22.10
CA ARG A 126 -1.89 12.81 22.91
C ARG A 126 -2.08 11.44 23.52
N PRO A 127 -1.12 10.50 23.36
CA PRO A 127 -1.02 9.40 24.30
C PRO A 127 -0.77 9.97 25.70
N PRO A 128 -1.24 9.31 26.77
CA PRO A 128 -0.97 9.74 28.14
C PRO A 128 0.52 9.92 28.36
N GLU A 129 0.91 10.98 29.08
CA GLU A 129 2.32 11.34 29.34
C GLU A 129 3.15 10.23 30.02
N ASP A 130 2.49 9.18 30.54
CA ASP A 130 3.09 8.00 31.18
C ASP A 130 3.38 6.84 30.20
N GLY A 131 3.42 7.09 28.88
CA GLY A 131 3.44 6.09 27.80
C GLY A 131 4.62 5.09 27.78
N TRP A 132 5.64 5.27 28.60
CA TRP A 132 6.79 4.35 28.66
C TRP A 132 6.56 3.08 29.50
N MET A 133 5.51 3.05 30.33
CA MET A 133 5.18 1.89 31.18
C MET A 133 4.15 0.92 30.58
N PHE A 134 3.67 1.17 29.36
CA PHE A 134 2.61 0.36 28.73
C PHE A 134 3.12 -0.83 27.90
N LEU A 135 4.43 -0.97 27.66
CA LEU A 135 4.98 -2.03 26.83
C LEU A 135 4.67 -3.47 27.28
N PRO A 136 4.59 -3.79 28.57
CA PRO A 136 4.21 -5.15 28.99
C PRO A 136 2.70 -5.41 28.93
N SER A 137 1.84 -4.39 29.10
CA SER A 137 0.38 -4.58 29.16
C SER A 137 -0.28 -4.65 27.79
N LEU A 138 0.34 -4.13 26.73
CA LEU A 138 -0.14 -4.21 25.35
C LEU A 138 -0.17 -5.64 24.80
N PHE A 139 0.63 -6.55 25.39
CA PHE A 139 0.74 -7.95 24.98
C PHE A 139 0.00 -8.92 25.90
N VAL A 140 -0.55 -8.46 27.03
CA VAL A 140 -0.97 -9.35 28.11
C VAL A 140 -2.39 -9.86 27.96
N ASP A 141 -3.22 -9.29 27.09
CA ASP A 141 -4.63 -9.70 27.07
C ASP A 141 -5.18 -9.99 25.68
N LEU A 142 -4.52 -10.90 24.97
CA LEU A 142 -5.08 -11.55 23.77
C LEU A 142 -6.29 -12.46 24.12
N THR A 143 -6.59 -12.63 25.42
CA THR A 143 -7.68 -13.49 25.87
C THR A 143 -8.98 -12.74 26.15
N THR A 144 -8.95 -11.42 26.18
CA THR A 144 -10.14 -10.56 26.31
C THR A 144 -10.43 -9.84 25.01
N ASP A 145 -11.70 -9.50 24.74
CA ASP A 145 -12.15 -8.76 23.57
C ASP A 145 -11.58 -7.31 23.46
N ASN A 146 -10.52 -7.00 24.19
CA ASN A 146 -9.83 -5.70 24.22
C ASN A 146 -8.66 -5.64 23.24
N PHE A 147 -8.92 -5.91 21.97
CA PHE A 147 -7.92 -5.68 20.93
C PHE A 147 -7.72 -4.19 20.66
N LEU A 148 -6.49 -3.81 20.33
CA LEU A 148 -6.17 -2.46 19.88
C LEU A 148 -7.04 -2.09 18.67
N SER A 149 -7.58 -0.88 18.69
CA SER A 149 -8.21 -0.33 17.49
C SER A 149 -7.15 -0.04 16.41
N ARG A 150 -7.59 0.04 15.16
CA ARG A 150 -6.75 0.42 14.03
C ARG A 150 -5.96 1.71 14.30
N ASP A 151 -6.65 2.75 14.80
CA ASP A 151 -6.03 4.05 15.07
C ASP A 151 -5.04 4.00 16.24
N ALA A 152 -5.32 3.19 17.29
CA ALA A 152 -4.38 2.97 18.38
C ALA A 152 -3.14 2.16 17.94
N ALA A 153 -3.31 1.20 17.05
CA ALA A 153 -2.19 0.44 16.48
C ALA A 153 -1.30 1.31 15.61
N GLU A 154 -1.87 2.21 14.80
CA GLU A 154 -1.11 3.17 13.99
C GLU A 154 -0.24 4.07 14.89
N ALA A 155 -0.82 4.64 15.96
CA ALA A 155 -0.09 5.47 16.91
C ALA A 155 0.99 4.69 17.69
N ALA A 156 0.81 3.38 17.88
CA ALA A 156 1.72 2.50 18.62
C ALA A 156 2.51 1.54 17.72
N ALA A 157 2.49 1.72 16.41
CA ALA A 157 2.97 0.75 15.41
C ALA A 157 4.40 0.29 15.65
N LEU A 158 5.27 1.20 16.03
CA LEU A 158 6.64 0.87 16.39
C LEU A 158 6.67 -0.16 17.53
N SER A 159 5.88 0.05 18.58
CA SER A 159 5.82 -0.84 19.72
C SER A 159 5.20 -2.19 19.36
N VAL A 160 4.17 -2.20 18.52
CA VAL A 160 3.47 -3.42 18.05
C VAL A 160 4.37 -4.27 17.16
N SER A 161 4.94 -3.67 16.11
CA SER A 161 5.83 -4.38 15.17
C SER A 161 7.05 -4.94 15.86
N LEU A 162 7.57 -4.20 16.79
CA LEU A 162 8.71 -4.56 17.58
C LEU A 162 8.43 -5.66 18.60
N GLY A 163 7.27 -5.59 19.23
CA GLY A 163 6.83 -6.65 20.15
C GLY A 163 6.64 -7.99 19.43
N LEU A 164 6.10 -7.98 18.23
CA LEU A 164 6.02 -9.18 17.38
C LEU A 164 7.41 -9.75 17.05
N LEU A 165 8.36 -8.89 16.70
CA LEU A 165 9.74 -9.30 16.42
C LEU A 165 10.48 -9.77 17.69
N MET A 166 10.22 -9.17 18.84
CA MET A 166 10.82 -9.59 20.13
C MET A 166 10.36 -10.96 20.59
N GLN A 167 9.16 -11.41 20.22
CA GLN A 167 8.73 -12.79 20.50
C GLN A 167 9.60 -13.82 19.76
N MET A 168 10.22 -13.43 18.65
CA MET A 168 11.07 -14.31 17.83
C MET A 168 12.55 -14.29 18.23
N ALA A 169 13.02 -13.24 18.91
CA ALA A 169 14.37 -13.16 19.45
C ALA A 169 14.42 -12.22 20.66
N PRO A 170 14.93 -12.67 21.81
CA PRO A 170 15.20 -11.81 22.95
C PRO A 170 16.34 -10.85 22.58
N VAL A 171 16.02 -9.62 22.28
CA VAL A 171 16.98 -8.55 22.01
C VAL A 171 16.95 -7.59 23.20
N ASP A 172 18.10 -7.06 23.58
CA ASP A 172 18.17 -5.91 24.48
C ASP A 172 17.68 -4.66 23.70
N PHE A 173 16.38 -4.57 23.63
CA PHE A 173 15.66 -3.64 22.78
C PHE A 173 15.98 -2.17 23.10
N VAL A 174 16.09 -1.83 24.36
CA VAL A 174 16.40 -0.45 24.77
C VAL A 174 17.79 -0.05 24.27
N ARG A 175 18.75 -0.96 24.33
CA ARG A 175 20.09 -0.71 23.78
C ARG A 175 20.10 -0.60 22.27
N PHE A 176 19.31 -1.43 21.58
CA PHE A 176 19.15 -1.34 20.13
C PHE A 176 18.58 0.02 19.72
N LEU A 177 17.43 0.42 20.30
CA LEU A 177 16.84 1.73 19.99
C LEU A 177 17.78 2.88 20.32
N ALA A 178 18.44 2.85 21.46
CA ALA A 178 19.41 3.87 21.83
C ALA A 178 20.57 3.96 20.83
N ALA A 179 21.03 2.84 20.29
CA ALA A 179 22.08 2.80 19.25
C ALA A 179 21.57 3.36 17.92
N GLU A 180 20.33 3.06 17.51
CA GLU A 180 19.73 3.58 16.29
C GLU A 180 19.51 5.10 16.37
N VAL A 181 18.99 5.60 17.49
CA VAL A 181 18.82 7.04 17.76
C VAL A 181 20.20 7.76 17.79
N ALA A 182 21.19 7.18 18.48
CA ALA A 182 22.55 7.74 18.55
C ALA A 182 23.22 7.79 17.16
N ALA A 183 22.86 6.87 16.27
CA ALA A 183 23.31 6.87 14.88
C ALA A 183 22.54 7.84 13.96
N GLY A 184 21.58 8.61 14.50
CA GLY A 184 20.75 9.57 13.74
C GLY A 184 19.79 8.90 12.76
N ARG A 185 19.41 7.64 13.01
CA ARG A 185 18.49 6.92 12.13
C ARG A 185 17.03 7.19 12.51
N ASP A 186 16.17 7.25 11.51
CA ASP A 186 14.73 7.36 11.72
C ASP A 186 14.19 6.02 12.24
N ILE A 187 13.76 6.03 13.50
CA ILE A 187 13.15 4.87 14.16
C ILE A 187 11.62 4.86 14.04
N THR A 188 11.02 5.88 13.45
CA THR A 188 9.56 5.95 13.26
C THR A 188 9.08 5.19 12.03
N ALA A 189 9.95 4.99 11.06
CA ALA A 189 9.65 4.23 9.85
C ALA A 189 9.80 2.71 10.10
N VAL A 190 8.68 1.99 10.14
CA VAL A 190 8.60 0.55 10.46
C VAL A 190 9.44 -0.29 9.49
N GLY A 191 9.34 -0.07 8.18
CA GLY A 191 10.04 -0.87 7.17
C GLY A 191 11.57 -0.87 7.32
N PRO A 192 12.25 0.29 7.35
CA PRO A 192 13.69 0.37 7.60
C PRO A 192 14.11 -0.27 8.94
N LEU A 193 13.29 -0.10 9.98
CA LEU A 193 13.54 -0.70 11.28
C LEU A 193 13.48 -2.23 11.24
N VAL A 194 12.44 -2.80 10.62
CA VAL A 194 12.29 -4.24 10.41
C VAL A 194 13.51 -4.79 9.68
N ARG A 195 13.89 -4.17 8.55
CA ARG A 195 15.10 -4.57 7.80
C ARG A 195 16.34 -4.59 8.69
N ARG A 196 16.54 -3.56 9.50
CA ARG A 196 17.70 -3.44 10.38
C ARG A 196 17.73 -4.52 11.46
N ILE A 197 16.58 -4.83 12.06
CA ILE A 197 16.46 -5.93 13.03
C ILE A 197 16.81 -7.27 12.38
N MET A 198 16.25 -7.52 11.18
CA MET A 198 16.53 -8.73 10.42
C MET A 198 18.03 -8.88 10.11
N GLU A 199 18.67 -7.79 9.69
CA GLU A 199 20.10 -7.81 9.36
C GLU A 199 21.00 -8.11 10.55
N LEU A 200 20.68 -7.59 11.73
CA LEU A 200 21.56 -7.65 12.90
C LEU A 200 21.23 -8.84 13.82
N TYR A 201 19.96 -9.15 14.01
CA TYR A 201 19.53 -10.06 15.07
C TYR A 201 18.83 -11.32 14.56
N LEU A 202 18.21 -11.26 13.38
CA LEU A 202 17.42 -12.35 12.83
C LEU A 202 17.86 -12.72 11.38
N PRO A 203 19.18 -12.92 11.13
CA PRO A 203 19.68 -13.14 9.78
C PRO A 203 19.09 -14.38 9.09
N TRP A 204 18.57 -15.34 9.87
CA TRP A 204 17.90 -16.54 9.35
C TRP A 204 16.49 -16.29 8.82
N LEU A 205 15.89 -15.13 9.13
CA LEU A 205 14.58 -14.73 8.61
C LEU A 205 14.68 -13.78 7.41
N LYS A 206 15.90 -13.46 6.93
CA LYS A 206 16.09 -12.65 5.73
C LYS A 206 15.40 -13.29 4.52
N PRO A 207 14.90 -12.48 3.58
CA PRO A 207 14.32 -12.98 2.34
C PRO A 207 15.26 -13.94 1.63
N ARG A 208 14.71 -15.00 1.09
CA ARG A 208 15.38 -16.01 0.29
C ARG A 208 14.53 -16.30 -0.94
N PRO A 209 15.12 -16.76 -2.04
CA PRO A 209 14.38 -17.07 -3.25
C PRO A 209 13.13 -17.90 -2.97
N VAL A 210 12.03 -17.51 -3.61
CA VAL A 210 10.76 -18.22 -3.58
C VAL A 210 10.47 -18.72 -4.98
N THR A 211 10.07 -19.99 -5.09
CA THR A 211 9.67 -20.59 -6.35
C THR A 211 8.17 -20.85 -6.34
N ALA A 212 7.52 -20.68 -7.48
CA ALA A 212 6.13 -21.05 -7.70
C ALA A 212 6.08 -22.31 -8.55
N VAL A 213 5.37 -23.33 -8.09
CA VAL A 213 5.18 -24.61 -8.78
C VAL A 213 3.68 -24.84 -8.95
N GLU A 214 3.23 -25.03 -10.18
CA GLU A 214 1.84 -25.35 -10.47
C GLU A 214 1.43 -26.67 -9.82
N GLU A 215 0.32 -26.68 -9.09
CA GLU A 215 -0.24 -27.87 -8.46
C GLU A 215 -1.54 -28.32 -9.14
N LEU A 216 -2.42 -27.38 -9.48
CA LEU A 216 -3.76 -27.70 -9.98
C LEU A 216 -4.26 -26.56 -10.86
N SER A 217 -4.80 -26.90 -12.02
CA SER A 217 -5.56 -25.98 -12.87
C SER A 217 -6.96 -26.52 -13.10
N ARG A 218 -7.98 -25.66 -13.00
CA ARG A 218 -9.40 -26.06 -13.16
C ARG A 218 -10.24 -24.91 -13.67
N ASP A 219 -11.30 -25.25 -14.40
CA ASP A 219 -12.32 -24.26 -14.75
C ASP A 219 -13.16 -23.89 -13.54
N VAL A 220 -13.50 -22.62 -13.44
CA VAL A 220 -14.26 -22.03 -12.33
C VAL A 220 -15.25 -20.98 -12.84
N ASP A 221 -16.31 -20.76 -12.09
CA ASP A 221 -17.15 -19.58 -12.24
C ASP A 221 -16.62 -18.46 -11.32
N VAL A 222 -16.34 -17.29 -11.87
CA VAL A 222 -15.66 -16.21 -11.19
C VAL A 222 -16.64 -15.05 -10.93
N ASP A 223 -16.89 -14.77 -9.66
CA ASP A 223 -17.49 -13.51 -9.23
C ASP A 223 -16.38 -12.47 -9.13
N THR A 224 -16.38 -11.52 -10.06
CA THR A 224 -15.36 -10.45 -10.16
C THR A 224 -15.63 -9.26 -9.24
N SER A 225 -16.69 -9.30 -8.44
CA SER A 225 -16.92 -8.29 -7.41
C SER A 225 -15.84 -8.34 -6.31
N PRO A 226 -15.58 -7.25 -5.58
CA PRO A 226 -14.66 -7.28 -4.44
C PRO A 226 -14.98 -8.38 -3.43
N ALA A 227 -16.27 -8.66 -3.20
CA ALA A 227 -16.70 -9.72 -2.29
C ALA A 227 -16.41 -11.11 -2.85
N GLY A 228 -16.64 -11.35 -4.15
CA GLY A 228 -16.34 -12.61 -4.82
C GLY A 228 -14.85 -12.91 -4.82
N LEU A 229 -14.00 -11.88 -5.02
CA LEU A 229 -12.55 -12.03 -4.97
C LEU A 229 -12.06 -12.40 -3.55
N LEU A 230 -12.63 -11.81 -2.50
CA LEU A 230 -12.30 -12.19 -1.11
C LEU A 230 -12.85 -13.58 -0.76
N ALA A 231 -13.99 -13.99 -1.31
CA ALA A 231 -14.51 -15.35 -1.13
C ALA A 231 -13.56 -16.39 -1.73
N ARG A 232 -12.97 -16.11 -2.90
CA ARG A 232 -11.95 -16.99 -3.50
C ARG A 232 -10.68 -17.07 -2.64
N LEU A 233 -10.26 -15.95 -2.05
CA LEU A 233 -9.13 -15.94 -1.11
C LEU A 233 -9.42 -16.86 0.09
N ARG A 234 -10.64 -16.85 0.62
CA ARG A 234 -11.05 -17.76 1.70
C ARG A 234 -11.03 -19.22 1.26
N GLU A 235 -11.41 -19.53 0.01
CA GLU A 235 -11.32 -20.88 -0.54
C GLU A 235 -9.86 -21.33 -0.69
N LEU A 236 -8.98 -20.45 -1.14
CA LEU A 236 -7.55 -20.71 -1.23
C LEU A 236 -6.95 -21.06 0.14
N ASP A 237 -7.28 -20.25 1.15
CA ASP A 237 -6.78 -20.43 2.50
C ASP A 237 -7.26 -21.73 3.16
N ALA A 238 -8.48 -22.17 2.83
CA ALA A 238 -9.03 -23.45 3.28
C ALA A 238 -8.39 -24.67 2.58
N ASP A 239 -7.73 -24.50 1.43
CA ASP A 239 -7.09 -25.59 0.66
C ASP A 239 -5.66 -25.91 1.14
N GLY A 240 -5.16 -25.19 2.12
CA GLY A 240 -3.83 -25.42 2.72
C GLY A 240 -2.91 -24.22 2.65
N HIS A 241 -1.69 -24.40 3.17
CA HIS A 241 -0.73 -23.33 3.36
C HIS A 241 0.29 -23.24 2.22
N GLY A 242 0.93 -22.08 2.09
CA GLY A 242 2.02 -21.85 1.14
C GLY A 242 1.55 -21.77 -0.31
N LYS A 243 0.32 -21.37 -0.58
CA LYS A 243 -0.23 -21.34 -1.94
C LYS A 243 -0.70 -19.95 -2.34
N ILE A 244 -0.65 -19.68 -3.65
CA ILE A 244 -1.36 -18.58 -4.31
C ILE A 244 -2.28 -19.16 -5.39
N GLU A 245 -3.26 -18.36 -5.83
CA GLU A 245 -4.09 -18.70 -6.96
C GLU A 245 -3.96 -17.61 -8.04
N VAL A 246 -3.80 -18.03 -9.29
CA VAL A 246 -3.89 -17.17 -10.47
C VAL A 246 -5.13 -17.56 -11.24
N VAL A 247 -6.04 -16.62 -11.47
CA VAL A 247 -7.27 -16.86 -12.22
C VAL A 247 -7.20 -16.10 -13.53
N GLN A 248 -7.26 -16.81 -14.65
CA GLN A 248 -7.42 -16.21 -15.97
C GLN A 248 -8.91 -16.02 -16.25
N VAL A 249 -9.30 -14.81 -16.64
CA VAL A 249 -10.63 -14.49 -17.15
C VAL A 249 -10.52 -13.87 -18.53
N GLU A 250 -11.60 -13.87 -19.28
CA GLU A 250 -11.68 -13.20 -20.58
C GLU A 250 -12.73 -12.10 -20.53
N ASN A 251 -12.36 -10.88 -20.86
CA ASN A 251 -13.22 -9.71 -20.92
C ASN A 251 -13.14 -9.08 -22.32
N GLU A 252 -14.23 -9.14 -23.06
CA GLU A 252 -14.30 -8.57 -24.43
C GLU A 252 -13.18 -9.06 -25.38
N GLY A 253 -12.83 -10.36 -25.28
CA GLY A 253 -11.76 -10.96 -26.09
C GLY A 253 -10.34 -10.62 -25.62
N ARG A 254 -10.17 -9.95 -24.51
CA ARG A 254 -8.87 -9.70 -23.84
C ARG A 254 -8.72 -10.59 -22.61
N LYS A 255 -7.52 -11.10 -22.42
CA LYS A 255 -7.19 -11.85 -21.20
C LYS A 255 -6.88 -10.88 -20.06
N ALA A 256 -7.41 -11.15 -18.90
CA ALA A 256 -7.03 -10.53 -17.65
C ALA A 256 -6.74 -11.59 -16.59
N PHE A 257 -5.85 -11.30 -15.67
CA PHE A 257 -5.41 -12.22 -14.64
C PHE A 257 -5.66 -11.67 -13.25
N ILE A 258 -6.11 -12.53 -12.35
CA ILE A 258 -6.31 -12.20 -10.94
C ILE A 258 -5.30 -12.99 -10.13
N VAL A 259 -4.44 -12.32 -9.38
CA VAL A 259 -3.51 -12.93 -8.43
C VAL A 259 -4.09 -12.84 -7.03
N ILE A 260 -4.22 -13.98 -6.35
CA ILE A 260 -4.79 -14.07 -5.00
C ILE A 260 -3.72 -14.58 -4.05
N VAL A 261 -3.38 -13.75 -3.03
CA VAL A 261 -2.32 -14.01 -2.06
C VAL A 261 -2.90 -14.10 -0.66
N PRO A 262 -2.68 -15.22 0.07
CA PRO A 262 -3.25 -15.45 1.40
C PRO A 262 -2.62 -14.56 2.48
N GLY A 263 -3.27 -14.52 3.64
CA GLY A 263 -2.73 -13.90 4.84
C GLY A 263 -1.61 -14.69 5.50
N THR A 264 -1.22 -14.26 6.70
CA THR A 264 -0.19 -14.95 7.48
C THR A 264 -0.62 -16.35 7.87
N GLN A 265 0.22 -17.31 7.59
CA GLN A 265 0.04 -18.72 7.89
C GLN A 265 1.10 -19.17 8.88
N PRO A 266 0.73 -19.92 9.93
CA PRO A 266 1.72 -20.36 10.91
C PRO A 266 2.71 -21.33 10.29
N ALA A 267 3.97 -21.16 10.63
CA ALA A 267 5.04 -22.11 10.32
C ALA A 267 5.92 -22.31 11.54
N GLU A 268 6.23 -23.55 11.86
CA GLU A 268 7.20 -23.89 12.89
C GLU A 268 8.32 -24.74 12.28
N PRO A 269 9.55 -24.28 12.29
CA PRO A 269 10.01 -22.95 12.76
C PRO A 269 9.72 -21.81 11.74
N PRO A 270 9.63 -20.54 12.21
CA PRO A 270 9.56 -19.38 11.32
C PRO A 270 10.73 -19.35 10.33
N GLY A 271 10.47 -18.90 9.11
CA GLY A 271 11.47 -18.92 8.03
C GLY A 271 11.61 -20.30 7.36
N GLY A 272 10.62 -21.18 7.49
CA GLY A 272 10.52 -22.44 6.76
C GLY A 272 10.25 -22.26 5.26
N ALA A 273 9.76 -23.31 4.62
CA ALA A 273 9.47 -23.32 3.18
C ALA A 273 8.28 -22.43 2.79
N ASN A 274 7.30 -22.24 3.69
CA ASN A 274 6.14 -21.39 3.44
C ASN A 274 6.55 -19.91 3.46
N PRO A 275 6.41 -19.15 2.34
CA PRO A 275 6.78 -17.73 2.32
C PRO A 275 5.77 -16.81 3.04
N PHE A 276 4.59 -17.30 3.41
CA PHE A 276 3.54 -16.54 4.08
C PHE A 276 3.55 -16.72 5.61
N ASP A 277 4.70 -17.04 6.18
CA ASP A 277 4.95 -17.11 7.62
C ASP A 277 5.41 -15.75 8.20
N GLN A 278 5.89 -15.74 9.42
CA GLN A 278 6.40 -14.52 10.09
C GLN A 278 7.60 -13.89 9.34
N ALA A 279 8.43 -14.70 8.67
CA ALA A 279 9.52 -14.16 7.85
C ALA A 279 8.99 -13.44 6.60
N GLY A 280 7.85 -13.88 6.07
CA GLY A 280 7.15 -13.21 4.99
C GLY A 280 6.60 -11.83 5.40
N ILE A 281 6.13 -11.66 6.65
CA ILE A 281 5.75 -10.33 7.18
C ILE A 281 6.96 -9.39 7.11
N ALA A 282 8.13 -9.87 7.56
CA ALA A 282 9.34 -9.07 7.55
C ALA A 282 9.81 -8.77 6.12
N GLU A 283 9.63 -9.70 5.18
CA GLU A 283 9.91 -9.48 3.76
C GLU A 283 8.98 -8.41 3.17
N ALA A 284 7.68 -8.50 3.45
CA ALA A 284 6.70 -7.54 2.94
C ALA A 284 6.95 -6.12 3.44
N LEU A 285 7.18 -5.95 4.74
CA LEU A 285 7.37 -4.64 5.36
C LEU A 285 8.78 -4.07 5.18
N GLY A 286 9.81 -4.91 5.20
CA GLY A 286 11.21 -4.46 5.22
C GLY A 286 11.94 -4.54 3.89
N TYR A 287 11.49 -5.38 2.95
CA TYR A 287 12.21 -5.69 1.71
C TYR A 287 11.35 -5.58 0.45
N GLY A 288 10.14 -5.01 0.54
CA GLY A 288 9.27 -4.78 -0.62
C GLY A 288 8.85 -6.05 -1.36
N SER A 289 8.80 -7.20 -0.66
CA SER A 289 8.35 -8.50 -1.22
C SER A 289 9.18 -9.01 -2.40
N GLU A 290 10.44 -8.63 -2.53
CA GLU A 290 11.27 -8.91 -3.72
C GLU A 290 11.20 -10.38 -4.17
N GLN A 291 11.28 -11.33 -3.23
CA GLN A 291 11.30 -12.75 -3.57
C GLN A 291 9.90 -13.31 -3.88
N VAL A 292 8.88 -12.85 -3.14
CA VAL A 292 7.48 -13.22 -3.40
C VAL A 292 7.02 -12.62 -4.72
N ASN A 293 7.37 -11.36 -5.03
CA ASN A 293 7.01 -10.71 -6.31
C ASN A 293 7.60 -11.47 -7.50
N ALA A 294 8.86 -11.90 -7.42
CA ALA A 294 9.50 -12.69 -8.47
C ALA A 294 8.78 -14.03 -8.70
N ALA A 295 8.33 -14.69 -7.61
CA ALA A 295 7.57 -15.92 -7.71
C ALA A 295 6.15 -15.70 -8.26
N VAL A 296 5.48 -14.60 -7.90
CA VAL A 296 4.18 -14.20 -8.48
C VAL A 296 4.30 -13.94 -9.97
N LEU A 297 5.34 -13.24 -10.41
CA LEU A 297 5.63 -13.02 -11.83
C LEU A 297 5.78 -14.36 -12.57
N SER A 298 6.56 -15.29 -12.01
CA SER A 298 6.73 -16.63 -12.57
C SER A 298 5.42 -17.42 -12.62
N ALA A 299 4.58 -17.33 -11.58
CA ALA A 299 3.26 -18.00 -11.55
C ALA A 299 2.33 -17.48 -12.65
N LEU A 300 2.29 -16.16 -12.88
CA LEU A 300 1.52 -15.56 -13.97
C LEU A 300 1.97 -16.07 -15.34
N GLN A 301 3.30 -16.11 -15.58
CA GLN A 301 3.84 -16.65 -16.83
C GLN A 301 3.49 -18.12 -17.03
N GLN A 302 3.57 -18.95 -15.98
CA GLN A 302 3.17 -20.36 -16.00
C GLN A 302 1.66 -20.52 -16.25
N ALA A 303 0.83 -19.61 -15.71
CA ALA A 303 -0.61 -19.57 -15.97
C ALA A 303 -0.99 -19.05 -17.37
N GLY A 304 0.00 -18.72 -18.21
CA GLY A 304 -0.20 -18.29 -19.60
C GLY A 304 -0.39 -16.79 -19.80
N ALA A 305 -0.01 -15.98 -18.80
CA ALA A 305 0.01 -14.53 -18.96
C ALA A 305 1.17 -14.11 -19.88
N ALA A 306 0.88 -13.21 -20.78
CA ALA A 306 1.83 -12.61 -21.73
C ALA A 306 2.17 -11.17 -21.31
N LYS A 307 3.27 -10.67 -21.86
CA LYS A 307 3.67 -9.31 -21.62
C LYS A 307 2.59 -8.30 -22.04
N GLY A 308 2.24 -7.40 -21.13
CA GLY A 308 1.22 -6.38 -21.33
C GLY A 308 -0.20 -6.84 -20.96
N ASP A 309 -0.38 -8.08 -20.50
CA ASP A 309 -1.69 -8.50 -19.98
C ASP A 309 -2.06 -7.75 -18.69
N GLU A 310 -3.36 -7.47 -18.56
CA GLU A 310 -3.89 -6.76 -17.40
C GLU A 310 -3.98 -7.67 -16.17
N VAL A 311 -3.54 -7.16 -15.02
CA VAL A 311 -3.53 -7.90 -13.76
C VAL A 311 -4.32 -7.14 -12.68
N VAL A 312 -5.10 -7.90 -11.93
CA VAL A 312 -5.73 -7.52 -10.66
C VAL A 312 -5.07 -8.33 -9.54
N ALA A 313 -4.61 -7.66 -8.49
CA ALA A 313 -3.99 -8.33 -7.36
C ALA A 313 -4.85 -8.22 -6.10
N VAL A 314 -5.05 -9.33 -5.40
CA VAL A 314 -5.93 -9.45 -4.22
C VAL A 314 -5.16 -10.05 -3.07
N GLY A 315 -5.18 -9.40 -1.91
CA GLY A 315 -4.47 -9.90 -0.75
C GLY A 315 -5.17 -9.60 0.59
N TYR A 316 -4.96 -10.48 1.55
CA TYR A 316 -5.47 -10.35 2.91
C TYR A 316 -4.32 -10.31 3.91
N SER A 317 -4.41 -9.44 4.94
CA SER A 317 -3.39 -9.36 5.98
C SER A 317 -1.98 -9.16 5.37
N GLN A 318 -1.01 -10.00 5.68
CA GLN A 318 0.32 -10.04 5.05
C GLN A 318 0.25 -10.09 3.52
N GLY A 319 -0.66 -10.90 2.96
CA GLY A 319 -0.81 -11.03 1.51
C GLY A 319 -1.17 -9.71 0.83
N GLY A 320 -1.92 -8.84 1.51
CA GLY A 320 -2.21 -7.50 1.00
C GLY A 320 -0.96 -6.61 0.92
N ALA A 321 -0.03 -6.73 1.86
CA ALA A 321 1.26 -6.03 1.75
C ALA A 321 2.10 -6.57 0.58
N HIS A 322 2.10 -7.89 0.34
CA HIS A 322 2.77 -8.47 -0.82
C HIS A 322 2.18 -7.95 -2.14
N VAL A 323 0.85 -8.01 -2.32
CA VAL A 323 0.24 -7.54 -3.58
C VAL A 323 0.35 -6.03 -3.76
N MET A 324 0.36 -5.26 -2.68
CA MET A 324 0.58 -3.82 -2.78
C MET A 324 2.02 -3.49 -3.18
N ASN A 325 3.00 -4.29 -2.76
CA ASN A 325 4.40 -4.14 -3.20
C ASN A 325 4.58 -4.42 -4.71
N LEU A 326 3.73 -5.23 -5.36
CA LEU A 326 3.74 -5.40 -6.82
C LEU A 326 3.54 -4.06 -7.55
N SER A 327 2.77 -3.14 -6.95
CA SER A 327 2.50 -1.83 -7.52
C SER A 327 3.71 -0.89 -7.59
N GLN A 328 4.83 -1.27 -6.98
CA GLN A 328 6.11 -0.55 -7.02
C GLN A 328 7.21 -1.38 -7.71
N ASP A 329 6.96 -2.64 -7.98
CA ASP A 329 7.97 -3.55 -8.53
C ASP A 329 8.18 -3.30 -10.02
N LYS A 330 9.30 -2.67 -10.35
CA LYS A 330 9.63 -2.31 -11.73
C LYS A 330 9.79 -3.51 -12.66
N ALA A 331 10.23 -4.66 -12.14
CA ALA A 331 10.38 -5.87 -12.94
C ALA A 331 8.99 -6.45 -13.28
N PHE A 332 8.09 -6.45 -12.29
CA PHE A 332 6.70 -6.87 -12.49
C PHE A 332 5.97 -5.94 -13.47
N LEU A 333 6.05 -4.63 -13.25
CA LEU A 333 5.36 -3.62 -14.06
C LEU A 333 5.95 -3.48 -15.49
N ALA A 334 7.17 -3.96 -15.73
CA ALA A 334 7.74 -4.04 -17.07
C ALA A 334 7.17 -5.21 -17.89
N GLU A 335 6.60 -6.22 -17.25
CA GLU A 335 6.00 -7.39 -17.90
C GLU A 335 4.47 -7.30 -17.94
N PHE A 336 3.81 -6.83 -16.89
CA PHE A 336 2.35 -6.85 -16.76
C PHE A 336 1.78 -5.46 -16.46
N GLU A 337 0.53 -5.23 -16.88
CA GLU A 337 -0.20 -4.02 -16.56
C GLU A 337 -1.04 -4.24 -15.27
N LEU A 338 -0.46 -3.95 -14.09
CA LEU A 338 -1.22 -3.95 -12.85
C LEU A 338 -2.23 -2.82 -12.84
N LYS A 339 -3.50 -3.13 -12.95
CA LYS A 339 -4.60 -2.15 -13.03
C LYS A 339 -5.28 -1.90 -11.70
N TYR A 340 -5.34 -2.93 -10.85
CA TYR A 340 -6.11 -2.85 -9.64
C TYR A 340 -5.52 -3.69 -8.51
N VAL A 341 -5.55 -3.14 -7.29
CA VAL A 341 -5.14 -3.84 -6.08
C VAL A 341 -6.26 -3.80 -5.05
N LEU A 342 -6.72 -4.98 -4.60
CA LEU A 342 -7.66 -5.12 -3.49
C LEU A 342 -6.94 -5.67 -2.27
N THR A 343 -6.98 -4.96 -1.15
CA THR A 343 -6.44 -5.46 0.12
C THR A 343 -7.49 -5.48 1.22
N ALA A 344 -7.40 -6.43 2.13
CA ALA A 344 -8.26 -6.52 3.29
C ALA A 344 -7.41 -6.75 4.56
N GLY A 345 -7.58 -5.91 5.57
CA GLY A 345 -6.90 -6.02 6.86
C GLY A 345 -5.37 -5.96 6.77
N SER A 346 -4.82 -5.11 5.90
CA SER A 346 -3.41 -5.16 5.51
C SER A 346 -2.65 -3.89 5.87
N PRO A 347 -1.40 -3.99 6.38
CA PRO A 347 -0.55 -2.84 6.68
C PRO A 347 0.12 -2.34 5.39
N VAL A 348 -0.51 -1.38 4.73
CA VAL A 348 -0.09 -0.90 3.40
C VAL A 348 0.03 0.62 3.29
N GLY A 349 -0.08 1.33 4.43
CA GLY A 349 0.01 2.80 4.48
C GLY A 349 1.32 3.34 3.95
N GLY A 350 2.42 2.65 4.21
CA GLY A 350 3.77 3.02 3.78
C GLY A 350 4.11 2.66 2.32
N ILE A 351 3.21 2.00 1.58
CA ILE A 351 3.45 1.56 0.20
C ILE A 351 2.74 2.51 -0.77
N THR A 352 3.47 3.17 -1.66
CA THR A 352 2.90 4.07 -2.68
C THR A 352 2.92 3.39 -4.04
N ALA A 353 1.75 3.21 -4.66
CA ALA A 353 1.65 2.64 -6.01
C ALA A 353 2.21 3.58 -7.07
N GLU A 354 2.71 3.02 -8.17
CA GLU A 354 2.99 3.80 -9.38
C GLU A 354 1.67 4.42 -9.92
N PRO A 355 1.75 5.59 -10.58
CA PRO A 355 0.58 6.27 -11.13
C PRO A 355 -0.23 5.39 -12.09
N GLY A 356 -1.55 5.50 -12.05
CA GLY A 356 -2.47 4.75 -12.92
C GLY A 356 -2.89 3.39 -12.37
N ILE A 357 -2.43 3.01 -11.18
CA ILE A 357 -2.87 1.80 -10.48
C ILE A 357 -3.95 2.17 -9.47
N THR A 358 -5.15 1.65 -9.67
CA THR A 358 -6.25 1.87 -8.73
C THR A 358 -6.19 0.87 -7.57
N SER A 359 -6.53 1.30 -6.37
CA SER A 359 -6.57 0.41 -5.21
C SER A 359 -7.80 0.63 -4.32
N LEU A 360 -8.27 -0.47 -3.72
CA LEU A 360 -9.30 -0.50 -2.69
C LEU A 360 -8.76 -1.21 -1.46
N HIS A 361 -8.71 -0.51 -0.34
CA HIS A 361 -8.25 -1.03 0.93
C HIS A 361 -9.43 -1.15 1.90
N LEU A 362 -9.72 -2.37 2.34
CA LEU A 362 -10.72 -2.63 3.37
C LEU A 362 -10.04 -2.75 4.73
N GLU A 363 -10.41 -1.89 5.65
CA GLU A 363 -9.94 -1.88 7.02
C GLU A 363 -11.13 -2.03 7.98
N HIS A 364 -10.90 -2.51 9.18
CA HIS A 364 -11.92 -2.55 10.22
C HIS A 364 -11.45 -1.77 11.45
N ARG A 365 -12.34 -0.97 12.05
CA ARG A 365 -12.01 -0.14 13.21
C ARG A 365 -11.45 -0.94 14.40
N GLN A 366 -11.90 -2.19 14.58
CA GLN A 366 -11.44 -3.10 15.62
C GLN A 366 -10.31 -4.03 15.17
N ASP A 367 -9.71 -3.77 13.99
CA ASP A 367 -8.55 -4.49 13.48
C ASP A 367 -7.29 -3.63 13.62
N TRP A 368 -6.35 -4.10 14.41
CA TRP A 368 -5.09 -3.40 14.65
C TRP A 368 -4.05 -3.61 13.53
N VAL A 369 -4.19 -4.66 12.70
CA VAL A 369 -3.19 -5.04 11.70
C VAL A 369 -2.97 -3.96 10.64
N PRO A 370 -3.99 -3.32 10.05
CA PRO A 370 -3.77 -2.25 9.08
C PRO A 370 -2.93 -1.07 9.60
N GLY A 371 -3.03 -0.78 10.91
CA GLY A 371 -2.25 0.29 11.54
C GLY A 371 -0.83 -0.12 11.95
N SER A 372 -0.43 -1.39 11.76
CA SER A 372 0.84 -1.90 12.31
C SER A 372 2.09 -1.42 11.56
N ASP A 373 1.96 -0.83 10.39
CA ASP A 373 3.05 -0.15 9.68
C ASP A 373 3.26 1.32 10.11
N GLY A 374 2.37 1.85 10.96
CA GLY A 374 2.47 3.18 11.56
C GLY A 374 2.07 4.33 10.65
N LEU A 375 1.52 4.04 9.50
CA LEU A 375 1.14 5.05 8.50
C LEU A 375 -0.31 4.85 8.05
N PRO A 376 -1.10 5.92 7.96
CA PRO A 376 -2.41 5.84 7.33
C PRO A 376 -2.25 5.61 5.83
N ASN A 377 -3.22 4.92 5.23
CA ASN A 377 -3.29 4.86 3.78
C ASN A 377 -3.42 6.29 3.22
N PRO A 378 -2.59 6.68 2.24
CA PRO A 378 -2.76 7.96 1.54
C PRO A 378 -4.13 8.09 0.89
N ASP A 379 -4.75 9.25 1.03
CA ASP A 379 -6.05 9.56 0.42
C ASP A 379 -5.78 10.20 -0.94
N THR A 380 -5.74 9.39 -2.01
CA THR A 380 -5.55 9.87 -3.39
C THR A 380 -6.76 9.50 -4.25
N ARG A 381 -6.82 10.02 -5.47
CA ARG A 381 -7.89 9.72 -6.42
C ARG A 381 -8.01 8.22 -6.71
N ASP A 382 -6.86 7.59 -6.94
CA ASP A 382 -6.79 6.19 -7.36
C ASP A 382 -6.65 5.22 -6.19
N ARG A 383 -6.68 5.74 -4.94
CA ARG A 383 -6.57 4.95 -3.72
C ARG A 383 -7.73 5.24 -2.79
N VAL A 384 -8.60 4.24 -2.63
CA VAL A 384 -9.77 4.32 -1.76
C VAL A 384 -9.57 3.42 -0.56
N THR A 385 -9.77 3.96 0.64
CA THR A 385 -9.78 3.21 1.89
C THR A 385 -11.17 3.22 2.49
N VAL A 386 -11.70 2.04 2.77
CA VAL A 386 -12.99 1.85 3.45
C VAL A 386 -12.75 1.23 4.82
N THR A 387 -13.02 2.00 5.86
CA THR A 387 -12.98 1.50 7.24
C THR A 387 -14.38 1.05 7.66
N LEU A 388 -14.52 -0.24 7.96
CA LEU A 388 -15.74 -0.83 8.52
C LEU A 388 -15.86 -0.43 10.00
N THR A 389 -17.00 0.14 10.39
CA THR A 389 -17.21 0.69 11.75
C THR A 389 -18.21 -0.10 12.59
N ASN A 390 -18.85 -1.13 12.01
CA ASN A 390 -19.72 -2.06 12.73
C ASN A 390 -18.97 -2.73 13.90
N ARG A 391 -19.67 -3.08 14.97
CA ARG A 391 -19.09 -3.79 16.10
C ARG A 391 -19.04 -5.28 15.83
N VAL A 392 -17.90 -5.87 16.14
CA VAL A 392 -17.67 -7.30 16.03
C VAL A 392 -17.10 -7.84 17.36
N SER A 393 -17.38 -9.10 17.65
CA SER A 393 -16.88 -9.78 18.85
C SER A 393 -16.52 -11.22 18.51
N THR A 394 -15.62 -11.80 19.30
CA THR A 394 -15.32 -13.23 19.21
C THR A 394 -16.47 -14.01 19.84
N PRO A 395 -17.08 -15.01 19.17
CA PRO A 395 -18.09 -15.86 19.77
C PRO A 395 -17.55 -16.61 20.99
N PRO A 396 -18.37 -16.93 22.01
CA PRO A 396 -17.94 -17.73 23.13
C PRO A 396 -17.31 -19.05 22.67
N GLY A 397 -16.06 -19.32 23.09
CA GLY A 397 -15.29 -20.52 22.70
C GLY A 397 -14.71 -20.46 21.27
N GLY A 398 -14.86 -19.33 20.57
CA GLY A 398 -14.23 -19.12 19.28
C GLY A 398 -12.75 -18.76 19.40
N ASP A 399 -11.99 -18.98 18.33
CA ASP A 399 -10.59 -18.55 18.23
C ASP A 399 -10.52 -17.04 18.00
N PRO A 400 -9.93 -16.25 18.93
CA PRO A 400 -9.76 -14.81 18.74
C PRO A 400 -8.80 -14.49 17.60
N GLY A 401 -7.79 -15.33 17.32
CA GLY A 401 -6.76 -15.06 16.32
C GLY A 401 -6.08 -13.70 16.55
N LEU A 402 -6.04 -12.87 15.49
CA LEU A 402 -5.56 -11.47 15.57
C LEU A 402 -6.67 -10.47 15.94
N GLY A 403 -7.81 -10.97 16.42
CA GLY A 403 -8.95 -10.17 16.83
C GLY A 403 -10.18 -10.37 15.94
N PRO A 404 -11.39 -10.05 16.46
CA PRO A 404 -12.64 -10.25 15.72
C PRO A 404 -12.71 -9.34 14.48
N GLY A 405 -12.10 -8.15 14.51
CA GLY A 405 -12.03 -7.22 13.37
C GLY A 405 -11.15 -7.73 12.24
N HIS A 406 -10.19 -8.63 12.53
CA HIS A 406 -9.26 -9.18 11.53
C HIS A 406 -9.79 -10.40 10.78
N LYS A 407 -11.03 -10.81 11.01
CA LYS A 407 -11.58 -12.01 10.36
C LYS A 407 -11.96 -11.73 8.91
N LEU A 408 -11.48 -12.56 7.97
CA LEU A 408 -11.74 -12.41 6.52
C LEU A 408 -13.24 -12.34 6.18
N GLY A 409 -14.09 -13.12 6.86
CA GLY A 409 -15.54 -13.06 6.68
C GLY A 409 -16.16 -11.68 6.98
N GLY A 410 -15.57 -10.90 7.87
CA GLY A 410 -15.93 -9.51 8.12
C GLY A 410 -15.65 -8.61 6.92
N TYR A 411 -14.50 -8.80 6.32
CA TYR A 411 -14.09 -8.08 5.11
C TYR A 411 -14.93 -8.47 3.88
N GLU A 412 -15.30 -9.76 3.74
CA GLU A 412 -16.24 -10.19 2.68
C GLU A 412 -17.61 -9.49 2.83
N ALA A 413 -18.13 -9.40 4.06
CA ALA A 413 -19.39 -8.69 4.32
C ALA A 413 -19.25 -7.18 4.01
N GLY A 414 -18.13 -6.57 4.40
CA GLY A 414 -17.81 -5.19 4.07
C GLY A 414 -17.70 -4.95 2.56
N ALA A 415 -17.07 -5.85 1.83
CA ALA A 415 -16.96 -5.78 0.38
C ALA A 415 -18.32 -5.86 -0.33
N LYS A 416 -19.28 -6.62 0.21
CA LYS A 416 -20.68 -6.61 -0.29
C LYS A 416 -21.33 -5.25 -0.08
N ALA A 417 -21.11 -4.60 1.07
CA ALA A 417 -21.63 -3.28 1.33
C ALA A 417 -20.97 -2.22 0.41
N VAL A 418 -19.67 -2.35 0.13
CA VAL A 418 -18.97 -1.52 -0.86
C VAL A 418 -19.61 -1.65 -2.25
N ALA A 419 -19.90 -2.87 -2.70
CA ALA A 419 -20.53 -3.10 -4.00
C ALA A 419 -21.97 -2.58 -4.08
N ALA A 420 -22.65 -2.44 -2.95
CA ALA A 420 -24.02 -1.89 -2.87
C ALA A 420 -24.06 -0.36 -2.64
N SER A 421 -22.90 0.26 -2.38
CA SER A 421 -22.82 1.68 -2.05
C SER A 421 -22.96 2.57 -3.30
N GLU A 422 -23.67 3.69 -3.14
CA GLU A 422 -23.80 4.72 -4.15
C GLU A 422 -22.75 5.85 -3.99
N ASP A 423 -21.79 5.70 -3.07
CA ASP A 423 -20.73 6.69 -2.90
C ASP A 423 -19.92 6.84 -4.19
N PRO A 424 -19.73 8.06 -4.70
CA PRO A 424 -19.05 8.29 -5.97
C PRO A 424 -17.63 7.72 -6.03
N SER A 425 -16.90 7.73 -4.92
CA SER A 425 -15.55 7.17 -4.85
C SER A 425 -15.55 5.66 -5.00
N LEU A 426 -16.52 4.98 -4.37
CA LEU A 426 -16.67 3.53 -4.47
C LEU A 426 -17.17 3.10 -5.85
N VAL A 427 -18.15 3.81 -6.39
CA VAL A 427 -18.67 3.57 -7.75
C VAL A 427 -17.57 3.73 -8.78
N ALA A 428 -16.78 4.80 -8.72
CA ALA A 428 -15.68 5.04 -9.64
C ALA A 428 -14.56 3.99 -9.49
N ASN A 429 -14.22 3.63 -8.24
CA ASN A 429 -13.17 2.66 -7.95
C ASN A 429 -13.55 1.25 -8.44
N THR A 430 -14.76 0.76 -8.10
CA THR A 430 -15.23 -0.56 -8.53
C THR A 430 -15.51 -0.64 -10.03
N ALA A 431 -15.81 0.49 -10.69
CA ALA A 431 -15.93 0.54 -12.15
C ALA A 431 -14.60 0.21 -12.85
N VAL A 432 -13.44 0.61 -12.28
CA VAL A 432 -12.13 0.21 -12.82
C VAL A 432 -11.96 -1.30 -12.76
N LEU A 433 -12.28 -1.93 -11.62
CA LEU A 433 -12.23 -3.38 -11.46
C LEU A 433 -13.11 -4.10 -12.47
N ALA A 434 -14.36 -3.63 -12.62
CA ALA A 434 -15.31 -4.19 -13.61
C ALA A 434 -14.83 -3.96 -15.06
N GLY A 435 -14.16 -2.85 -15.34
CA GLY A 435 -13.56 -2.57 -16.65
C GLY A 435 -12.46 -3.55 -17.04
N VAL A 436 -11.68 -4.02 -16.05
CA VAL A 436 -10.61 -5.01 -16.27
C VAL A 436 -11.17 -6.42 -16.38
N LEU A 437 -12.03 -6.84 -15.44
CA LEU A 437 -12.44 -8.23 -15.29
C LEU A 437 -13.78 -8.55 -15.96
N GLY A 438 -14.56 -7.53 -16.37
CA GLY A 438 -15.93 -7.73 -16.84
C GLY A 438 -16.90 -8.12 -15.72
N ALA A 439 -18.05 -8.64 -16.13
CA ALA A 439 -19.13 -9.04 -15.22
C ALA A 439 -18.88 -10.38 -14.49
N GLY A 440 -17.73 -11.00 -14.71
CA GLY A 440 -17.47 -12.35 -14.21
C GLY A 440 -17.94 -13.45 -15.15
N GLY A 441 -17.89 -14.70 -14.70
CA GLY A 441 -18.28 -15.89 -15.46
C GLY A 441 -17.16 -16.92 -15.54
N ALA A 442 -17.09 -17.64 -16.66
CA ALA A 442 -16.11 -18.72 -16.83
C ALA A 442 -14.65 -18.21 -16.80
N GLY A 443 -13.83 -18.88 -16.04
CA GLY A 443 -12.39 -18.61 -15.96
C GLY A 443 -11.62 -19.88 -15.63
N THR A 444 -10.30 -19.81 -15.72
CA THR A 444 -9.40 -20.91 -15.34
C THR A 444 -8.58 -20.50 -14.12
N ALA A 445 -8.75 -21.22 -13.01
CA ALA A 445 -7.99 -21.01 -11.78
C ALA A 445 -6.84 -22.00 -11.68
N THR A 446 -5.63 -21.48 -11.56
CA THR A 446 -4.41 -22.27 -11.37
C THR A 446 -3.82 -21.99 -9.99
N ARG A 447 -3.62 -23.02 -9.18
CA ARG A 447 -2.97 -22.95 -7.87
C ARG A 447 -1.50 -23.28 -7.96
N PHE A 448 -0.72 -22.50 -7.24
CA PHE A 448 0.74 -22.64 -7.18
C PHE A 448 1.19 -22.84 -5.74
N ALA A 449 1.97 -23.89 -5.51
CA ALA A 449 2.75 -24.02 -4.27
C ALA A 449 3.91 -23.02 -4.32
N MET A 450 4.00 -22.20 -3.30
CA MET A 450 5.05 -21.21 -3.12
C MET A 450 6.07 -21.75 -2.13
N ASN A 451 7.30 -21.96 -2.56
CA ASN A 451 8.34 -22.58 -1.75
C ASN A 451 9.53 -21.65 -1.61
N ARG A 452 9.80 -21.21 -0.39
CA ARG A 452 11.02 -20.49 -0.02
C ARG A 452 12.20 -21.48 0.04
N GLU A 453 13.33 -21.15 -0.59
CA GLU A 453 14.53 -21.97 -0.54
C GLU A 453 14.99 -22.25 0.89
N PRO A 454 15.53 -23.45 1.18
CA PRO A 454 16.09 -23.78 2.49
C PRO A 454 17.22 -22.83 2.86
N GLN A 455 17.40 -22.61 4.15
CA GLN A 455 18.54 -21.86 4.64
C GLN A 455 19.83 -22.64 4.32
N ALA A 456 20.83 -21.95 3.77
CA ALA A 456 22.14 -22.56 3.57
C ALA A 456 22.70 -23.06 4.92
N THR A 457 22.95 -24.35 5.01
CA THR A 457 23.59 -24.91 6.20
C THR A 457 24.96 -24.27 6.37
N PRO A 458 25.26 -23.64 7.50
CA PRO A 458 26.59 -23.10 7.70
C PRO A 458 27.61 -24.26 7.60
N VAL A 459 28.51 -24.18 6.63
CA VAL A 459 29.61 -25.14 6.51
C VAL A 459 30.40 -25.10 7.83
N ARG A 460 30.34 -26.17 8.62
CA ARG A 460 31.13 -26.26 9.84
C ARG A 460 32.59 -26.04 9.46
N GLN A 461 33.29 -25.24 10.23
CA GLN A 461 34.70 -24.93 9.99
C GLN A 461 35.57 -26.20 9.91
N GLN A 462 35.08 -27.34 10.46
CA GLN A 462 35.69 -28.67 10.40
C GLN A 462 35.62 -29.34 9.01
N ASP A 463 34.73 -28.92 8.14
CA ASP A 463 34.56 -29.48 6.78
C ASP A 463 35.34 -28.70 5.71
N ARG A 464 36.12 -27.68 6.10
CA ARG A 464 37.06 -27.04 5.18
C ARG A 464 38.21 -28.00 4.89
N PRO A 465 38.48 -28.35 3.64
CA PRO A 465 39.66 -29.10 3.31
C PRO A 465 40.87 -28.32 3.84
N PRO A 466 41.89 -29.04 4.42
CA PRO A 466 43.09 -28.36 4.93
C PRO A 466 43.70 -27.51 3.82
N ALA A 467 44.03 -26.25 4.17
CA ALA A 467 44.67 -25.34 3.23
C ALA A 467 45.93 -26.02 2.65
N ALA A 468 46.02 -26.05 1.33
CA ALA A 468 47.20 -26.61 0.66
C ALA A 468 48.46 -25.95 1.20
N PRO A 469 49.49 -26.72 1.51
CA PRO A 469 50.71 -26.14 2.06
C PRO A 469 51.36 -25.18 1.06
N VAL A 470 51.59 -23.95 1.53
CA VAL A 470 52.29 -22.93 0.74
C VAL A 470 53.71 -23.42 0.53
N ARG A 471 54.09 -23.85 -0.69
CA ARG A 471 55.45 -24.13 -1.04
C ARG A 471 56.22 -22.81 -1.12
N TYR A 472 57.05 -22.54 -0.14
CA TYR A 472 58.05 -21.49 -0.25
C TYR A 472 59.11 -21.95 -1.25
N VAL A 473 59.14 -21.33 -2.41
CA VAL A 473 60.29 -21.43 -3.32
C VAL A 473 61.31 -20.42 -2.82
N GLY A 474 62.32 -20.93 -2.08
CA GLY A 474 63.45 -20.12 -1.68
C GLY A 474 64.29 -19.70 -2.90
N ARG A 475 64.64 -18.44 -2.95
CA ARG A 475 65.72 -17.94 -3.81
C ARG A 475 67.07 -18.22 -3.13
#